data_ec224e86f9625ddfb3b45f970e686fa8
#
_entry.id   ec224e86f9625ddfb3b45f970e686fa8
#
_cell.length_a   1.000
_cell.length_b   1.000
_cell.length_c   1.000
_cell.angle_alpha   90.00
_cell.angle_beta   90.00
_cell.angle_gamma   90.00
#
_symmetry.space_group_name_H-M   'P 1'
#
loop_
_entity.id
_entity.type
_entity.pdbx_description
1 polymer ?
#
loop_
_entity_poly.entity_id
_entity_poly.type
_entity_poly.pdbx_seq_one_letter_code
_entity_poly.pdbx_strand_id
1 'polypeptide(L)'
;PSVLVDEIKQLRKKGYKVTKNNLKISNLAHLILPHHKALDKGREIIRGKNAIGTTGRGIGPCYEDKISRQGIRFIDLQDKKSLNSKLSISLNEKNKILVRVFKQKSFSLKKVLSDLNRQYKYLKEFVTDTEDYLQKASQKNKSILFEGAQGVMLDIDFGTYPFVTSSSTISANASIGTGIPYSKITKSIG
;
A
#
# COMPACT_ATOMS: atom_id res chain seq x y z
N PRO A 1 6.07 4.33 -1.05
CA PRO A 1 6.44 4.71 -2.43
C PRO A 1 7.93 4.50 -2.74
N SER A 2 8.85 4.63 -1.73
CA SER A 2 10.30 4.49 -1.95
C SER A 2 10.68 3.17 -2.61
N VAL A 3 10.14 2.05 -2.13
CA VAL A 3 10.43 0.71 -2.70
C VAL A 3 10.08 0.65 -4.18
N LEU A 4 8.92 1.16 -4.58
CA LEU A 4 8.51 1.19 -6.00
C LEU A 4 9.45 2.06 -6.86
N VAL A 5 9.88 3.21 -6.32
CA VAL A 5 10.90 4.04 -7.02
C VAL A 5 12.18 3.26 -7.25
N ASP A 6 12.64 2.52 -6.24
CA ASP A 6 13.87 1.74 -6.34
C ASP A 6 13.72 0.56 -7.32
N GLU A 7 12.57 -0.13 -7.31
CA GLU A 7 12.25 -1.20 -8.28
C GLU A 7 12.22 -0.68 -9.72
N ILE A 8 11.57 0.47 -9.98
CA ILE A 8 11.55 1.09 -11.31
C ILE A 8 12.98 1.42 -11.76
N LYS A 9 13.81 1.99 -10.88
CA LYS A 9 15.20 2.30 -11.19
C LYS A 9 16.01 1.04 -11.51
N GLN A 10 15.81 -0.04 -10.75
CA GLN A 10 16.49 -1.31 -10.99
C GLN A 10 16.10 -1.92 -12.34
N LEU A 11 14.81 -1.91 -12.68
CA LEU A 11 14.33 -2.39 -13.98
C LEU A 11 14.93 -1.57 -15.13
N ARG A 12 14.91 -0.23 -15.01
CA ARG A 12 15.53 0.65 -16.02
C ARG A 12 17.04 0.40 -16.17
N LYS A 13 17.75 0.16 -15.04
CA LYS A 13 19.18 -0.21 -15.07
C LYS A 13 19.45 -1.54 -15.78
N LYS A 14 18.49 -2.47 -15.70
CA LYS A 14 18.53 -3.75 -16.42
C LYS A 14 18.11 -3.65 -17.90
N GLY A 15 17.86 -2.45 -18.42
CA GLY A 15 17.48 -2.20 -19.81
C GLY A 15 15.96 -2.25 -20.09
N TYR A 16 15.12 -2.51 -19.09
CA TYR A 16 13.67 -2.53 -19.29
C TYR A 16 13.10 -1.11 -19.42
N LYS A 17 12.25 -0.89 -20.43
CA LYS A 17 11.53 0.37 -20.61
C LYS A 17 10.33 0.41 -19.64
N VAL A 18 10.41 1.22 -18.59
CA VAL A 18 9.30 1.49 -17.68
C VAL A 18 8.78 2.89 -17.94
N THR A 19 7.58 2.99 -18.50
CA THR A 19 6.95 4.25 -18.94
C THR A 19 5.49 4.30 -18.51
N LYS A 20 4.87 5.47 -18.59
CA LYS A 20 3.42 5.64 -18.35
C LYS A 20 2.53 4.80 -19.27
N ASN A 21 3.06 4.24 -20.36
CA ASN A 21 2.28 3.40 -21.27
C ASN A 21 2.14 1.96 -20.76
N ASN A 22 3.17 1.44 -20.06
CA ASN A 22 3.20 0.04 -19.59
C ASN A 22 3.18 -0.13 -18.06
N LEU A 23 3.19 0.97 -17.30
CA LEU A 23 2.98 0.96 -15.86
C LEU A 23 1.88 1.97 -15.49
N LYS A 24 0.91 1.52 -14.71
CA LYS A 24 -0.15 2.34 -14.12
C LYS A 24 -0.17 2.12 -12.62
N ILE A 25 -0.32 3.21 -11.87
CA ILE A 25 -0.46 3.18 -10.41
C ILE A 25 -1.82 3.76 -10.07
N SER A 26 -2.60 3.04 -9.28
CA SER A 26 -3.90 3.56 -8.83
C SER A 26 -3.73 4.83 -7.99
N ASN A 27 -4.47 5.86 -8.35
CA ASN A 27 -4.59 7.07 -7.54
C ASN A 27 -5.20 6.80 -6.16
N LEU A 28 -5.94 5.70 -6.00
CA LEU A 28 -6.56 5.27 -4.74
C LEU A 28 -5.66 4.35 -3.90
N ALA A 29 -4.50 3.92 -4.41
CA ALA A 29 -3.59 3.06 -3.66
C ALA A 29 -3.08 3.75 -2.39
N HIS A 30 -3.17 3.05 -1.26
CA HIS A 30 -2.67 3.54 0.03
C HIS A 30 -1.14 3.49 0.11
N LEU A 31 -0.56 4.48 0.79
CA LEU A 31 0.88 4.65 0.92
C LEU A 31 1.38 4.08 2.25
N ILE A 32 2.29 3.12 2.18
CA ILE A 32 3.05 2.69 3.35
C ILE A 32 4.09 3.76 3.64
N LEU A 33 4.00 4.36 4.82
CA LEU A 33 4.85 5.44 5.28
C LEU A 33 5.90 4.93 6.29
N PRO A 34 6.96 5.70 6.59
CA PRO A 34 8.01 5.24 7.50
C PRO A 34 7.50 4.85 8.90
N HIS A 35 6.51 5.56 9.44
CA HIS A 35 5.93 5.24 10.73
C HIS A 35 5.16 3.91 10.74
N HIS A 36 4.56 3.48 9.63
CA HIS A 36 3.94 2.15 9.52
C HIS A 36 4.97 1.04 9.75
N LYS A 37 6.15 1.15 9.13
CA LYS A 37 7.23 0.17 9.33
C LYS A 37 7.74 0.16 10.77
N ALA A 38 7.83 1.34 11.39
CA ALA A 38 8.26 1.45 12.78
C ALA A 38 7.22 0.86 13.75
N LEU A 39 5.93 1.09 13.52
CA LEU A 39 4.84 0.50 14.29
C LEU A 39 4.83 -1.03 14.18
N ASP A 40 4.95 -1.56 12.96
CA ASP A 40 5.02 -2.99 12.67
C ASP A 40 6.15 -3.64 13.47
N LYS A 41 7.37 -3.11 13.34
CA LYS A 41 8.54 -3.56 14.10
C LYS A 41 8.36 -3.42 15.62
N GLY A 42 7.78 -2.31 16.08
CA GLY A 42 7.54 -2.06 17.51
C GLY A 42 6.59 -3.08 18.12
N ARG A 43 5.55 -3.48 17.41
CA ARG A 43 4.62 -4.53 17.84
C ARG A 43 5.27 -5.89 17.97
N GLU A 44 6.08 -6.28 16.99
CA GLU A 44 6.80 -7.56 17.03
C GLU A 44 7.77 -7.62 18.22
N ILE A 45 8.48 -6.52 18.51
CA ILE A 45 9.39 -6.43 19.66
C ILE A 45 8.62 -6.61 20.99
N ILE A 46 7.47 -5.94 21.17
CA ILE A 46 6.68 -6.06 22.42
C ILE A 46 6.09 -7.47 22.57
N ARG A 47 5.65 -8.09 21.48
CA ARG A 47 5.14 -9.47 21.51
C ARG A 47 6.21 -10.50 21.90
N GLY A 48 7.47 -10.22 21.64
CA GLY A 48 8.57 -11.12 22.01
C GLY A 48 8.36 -12.53 21.48
N LYS A 49 8.22 -13.51 22.38
CA LYS A 49 7.99 -14.94 22.01
C LYS A 49 6.65 -15.19 21.30
N ASN A 50 5.70 -14.28 21.44
CA ASN A 50 4.38 -14.34 20.79
C ASN A 50 4.33 -13.50 19.50
N ALA A 51 5.48 -13.19 18.91
CA ALA A 51 5.56 -12.46 17.65
C ALA A 51 4.87 -13.25 16.52
N ILE A 52 4.17 -12.54 15.65
CA ILE A 52 3.47 -13.15 14.49
C ILE A 52 4.47 -13.52 13.39
N GLY A 53 5.64 -12.88 13.38
CA GLY A 53 6.63 -13.05 12.32
C GLY A 53 6.31 -12.21 11.09
N THR A 54 5.89 -10.94 11.30
CA THR A 54 5.62 -10.03 10.20
C THR A 54 6.88 -9.72 9.39
N THR A 55 6.70 -9.32 8.14
CA THR A 55 7.83 -8.94 7.27
C THR A 55 8.45 -7.59 7.66
N GLY A 56 7.90 -6.87 8.63
CA GLY A 56 8.34 -5.53 9.03
C GLY A 56 8.17 -4.46 7.96
N ARG A 57 7.36 -4.73 6.93
CA ARG A 57 7.14 -3.80 5.82
C ARG A 57 6.04 -2.77 6.09
N GLY A 58 5.35 -2.88 7.22
CA GLY A 58 4.31 -1.93 7.63
C GLY A 58 2.96 -2.14 6.96
N ILE A 59 2.69 -3.32 6.45
CA ILE A 59 1.42 -3.65 5.77
C ILE A 59 0.26 -3.54 6.76
N GLY A 60 0.32 -4.22 7.92
CA GLY A 60 -0.72 -4.20 8.94
C GLY A 60 -1.08 -2.78 9.39
N PRO A 61 -0.12 -1.97 9.87
CA PRO A 61 -0.40 -0.60 10.26
C PRO A 61 -0.95 0.29 9.13
N CYS A 62 -0.59 0.04 7.87
CA CYS A 62 -1.18 0.74 6.74
C CYS A 62 -2.64 0.34 6.49
N TYR A 63 -2.98 -0.95 6.66
CA TYR A 63 -4.36 -1.42 6.60
C TYR A 63 -5.20 -0.89 7.75
N GLU A 64 -4.65 -0.77 8.97
CA GLU A 64 -5.33 -0.10 10.10
C GLU A 64 -5.71 1.33 9.74
N ASP A 65 -4.76 2.10 9.19
CA ASP A 65 -5.02 3.47 8.77
C ASP A 65 -6.05 3.54 7.62
N LYS A 66 -6.05 2.57 6.70
CA LYS A 66 -7.08 2.46 5.66
C LYS A 66 -8.48 2.27 6.27
N ILE A 67 -8.63 1.32 7.19
CA ILE A 67 -9.94 0.97 7.79
C ILE A 67 -10.42 2.06 8.74
N SER A 68 -9.52 2.71 9.49
CA SER A 68 -9.83 3.88 10.32
C SER A 68 -10.03 5.17 9.51
N ARG A 69 -9.88 5.15 8.19
CA ARG A 69 -10.04 6.27 7.26
C ARG A 69 -9.02 7.40 7.48
N GLN A 70 -7.85 7.06 8.02
CA GLN A 70 -6.71 7.98 8.22
C GLN A 70 -5.60 7.78 7.18
N GLY A 71 -5.73 6.74 6.35
CA GLY A 71 -4.72 6.38 5.35
C GLY A 71 -4.49 7.48 4.31
N ILE A 72 -3.23 7.62 3.91
CA ILE A 72 -2.82 8.52 2.82
C ILE A 72 -2.78 7.73 1.51
N ARG A 73 -3.40 8.25 0.47
CA ARG A 73 -3.45 7.65 -0.88
C ARG A 73 -2.64 8.47 -1.87
N PHE A 74 -2.34 7.92 -3.05
CA PHE A 74 -1.63 8.67 -4.08
C PHE A 74 -2.34 9.97 -4.49
N ILE A 75 -3.67 9.97 -4.56
CA ILE A 75 -4.45 11.16 -4.89
C ILE A 75 -4.22 12.31 -3.90
N ASP A 76 -4.00 12.00 -2.62
CA ASP A 76 -3.76 13.01 -1.58
C ASP A 76 -2.46 13.81 -1.82
N LEU A 77 -1.50 13.24 -2.57
CA LEU A 77 -0.23 13.90 -2.89
C LEU A 77 -0.39 15.07 -3.88
N GLN A 78 -1.54 15.21 -4.51
CA GLN A 78 -1.84 16.31 -5.44
C GLN A 78 -2.20 17.60 -4.70
N ASP A 79 -2.81 17.50 -3.52
CA ASP A 79 -3.18 18.63 -2.67
C ASP A 79 -2.24 18.72 -1.45
N LYS A 80 -1.25 19.60 -1.55
CA LYS A 80 -0.25 19.79 -0.49
C LYS A 80 -0.86 20.27 0.84
N LYS A 81 -1.92 21.06 0.81
CA LYS A 81 -2.57 21.61 2.03
C LYS A 81 -3.32 20.48 2.75
N SER A 82 -4.14 19.73 2.03
CA SER A 82 -4.85 18.56 2.56
C SER A 82 -3.89 17.49 3.05
N LEU A 83 -2.86 17.16 2.28
CA LEU A 83 -1.82 16.19 2.67
C LEU A 83 -1.12 16.60 3.97
N ASN A 84 -0.72 17.88 4.10
CA ASN A 84 -0.06 18.38 5.31
C ASN A 84 -0.96 18.22 6.54
N SER A 85 -2.24 18.58 6.44
CA SER A 85 -3.22 18.43 7.53
C SER A 85 -3.41 16.98 7.92
N LYS A 86 -3.73 16.09 6.95
CA LYS A 86 -3.92 14.65 7.19
C LYS A 86 -2.70 14.01 7.84
N LEU A 87 -1.52 14.27 7.29
CA LEU A 87 -0.28 13.68 7.77
C LEU A 87 0.12 14.23 9.14
N SER A 88 -0.16 15.49 9.44
CA SER A 88 0.08 16.08 10.77
C SER A 88 -0.75 15.38 11.84
N ILE A 89 -2.03 15.14 11.59
CA ILE A 89 -2.94 14.44 12.51
C ILE A 89 -2.45 13.01 12.73
N SER A 90 -2.21 12.27 11.66
CA SER A 90 -1.75 10.87 11.72
C SER A 90 -0.41 10.75 12.44
N LEU A 91 0.59 11.57 12.10
CA LEU A 91 1.90 11.52 12.74
C LEU A 91 1.87 11.91 14.21
N ASN A 92 1.03 12.88 14.61
CA ASN A 92 0.89 13.23 16.02
C ASN A 92 0.44 12.03 16.87
N GLU A 93 -0.55 11.29 16.39
CA GLU A 93 -1.03 10.07 17.06
C GLU A 93 0.04 8.97 17.06
N LYS A 94 0.56 8.62 15.89
CA LYS A 94 1.53 7.52 15.72
C LYS A 94 2.83 7.78 16.46
N ASN A 95 3.32 9.03 16.48
CA ASN A 95 4.50 9.40 17.24
C ASN A 95 4.32 9.22 18.76
N LYS A 96 3.12 9.49 19.30
CA LYS A 96 2.84 9.21 20.71
C LYS A 96 2.98 7.71 21.02
N ILE A 97 2.45 6.86 20.15
CA ILE A 97 2.58 5.40 20.29
C ILE A 97 4.05 4.97 20.18
N LEU A 98 4.73 5.43 19.16
CA LEU A 98 6.16 5.10 18.93
C LEU A 98 7.03 5.47 20.12
N VAL A 99 6.87 6.68 20.65
CA VAL A 99 7.71 7.18 21.75
C VAL A 99 7.32 6.56 23.09
N ARG A 100 6.02 6.61 23.44
CA ARG A 100 5.57 6.23 24.78
C ARG A 100 5.47 4.72 24.97
N VAL A 101 4.98 4.00 23.95
CA VAL A 101 4.75 2.56 24.02
C VAL A 101 5.97 1.79 23.52
N PHE A 102 6.43 2.09 22.31
CA PHE A 102 7.51 1.31 21.66
C PHE A 102 8.92 1.81 21.98
N LYS A 103 9.08 2.93 22.71
CA LYS A 103 10.38 3.55 23.04
C LYS A 103 11.24 3.81 21.80
N GLN A 104 10.59 4.14 20.69
CA GLN A 104 11.22 4.46 19.40
C GLN A 104 11.23 5.96 19.14
N LYS A 105 12.03 6.39 18.16
CA LYS A 105 12.11 7.80 17.74
C LYS A 105 10.85 8.23 16.99
N SER A 106 10.44 9.48 17.20
CA SER A 106 9.37 10.12 16.44
C SER A 106 9.79 10.47 15.01
N PHE A 107 8.82 10.62 14.13
CA PHE A 107 9.02 11.08 12.75
C PHE A 107 8.69 12.57 12.63
N SER A 108 9.56 13.32 11.98
CA SER A 108 9.34 14.73 11.66
C SER A 108 8.39 14.85 10.47
N LEU A 109 7.32 15.62 10.63
CA LEU A 109 6.36 15.93 9.55
C LEU A 109 7.07 16.53 8.34
N LYS A 110 7.96 17.51 8.57
CA LYS A 110 8.72 18.17 7.49
C LYS A 110 9.54 17.16 6.67
N LYS A 111 10.20 16.20 7.35
CA LYS A 111 11.00 15.17 6.68
C LYS A 111 10.13 14.20 5.88
N VAL A 112 9.04 13.71 6.46
CA VAL A 112 8.12 12.78 5.78
C VAL A 112 7.49 13.45 4.55
N LEU A 113 7.03 14.70 4.67
CA LEU A 113 6.50 15.47 3.53
C LEU A 113 7.55 15.68 2.43
N SER A 114 8.78 16.05 2.80
CA SER A 114 9.88 16.23 1.83
C SER A 114 10.17 14.95 1.06
N ASP A 115 10.26 13.81 1.77
CA ASP A 115 10.52 12.51 1.15
C ASP A 115 9.36 12.06 0.25
N LEU A 116 8.11 12.24 0.68
CA LEU A 116 6.92 11.95 -0.13
C LEU A 116 6.87 12.81 -1.40
N ASN A 117 7.12 14.11 -1.30
CA ASN A 117 7.12 15.01 -2.44
C ASN A 117 8.17 14.59 -3.48
N ARG A 118 9.39 14.20 -3.02
CA ARG A 118 10.44 13.72 -3.91
C ARG A 118 10.03 12.43 -4.63
N GLN A 119 9.45 11.47 -3.91
CA GLN A 119 8.98 10.21 -4.46
C GLN A 119 7.80 10.42 -5.41
N TYR A 120 6.85 11.28 -5.05
CA TYR A 120 5.72 11.61 -5.89
C TYR A 120 6.14 12.29 -7.20
N LYS A 121 7.09 13.22 -7.15
CA LYS A 121 7.64 13.86 -8.36
C LYS A 121 8.15 12.82 -9.37
N TYR A 122 8.71 11.71 -8.88
CA TYR A 122 9.17 10.61 -9.72
C TYR A 122 8.03 9.72 -10.22
N LEU A 123 7.00 9.48 -9.38
CA LEU A 123 5.94 8.51 -9.66
C LEU A 123 4.71 9.13 -10.34
N LYS A 124 4.52 10.43 -10.30
CA LYS A 124 3.27 11.12 -10.73
C LYS A 124 2.85 10.80 -12.16
N GLU A 125 3.80 10.55 -13.07
CA GLU A 125 3.51 10.22 -14.47
C GLU A 125 2.81 8.86 -14.64
N PHE A 126 2.95 7.98 -13.65
CA PHE A 126 2.34 6.64 -13.65
C PHE A 126 0.97 6.62 -12.95
N VAL A 127 0.68 7.65 -12.14
CA VAL A 127 -0.54 7.69 -11.34
C VAL A 127 -1.74 8.04 -12.22
N THR A 128 -2.77 7.21 -12.16
CA THR A 128 -3.98 7.36 -12.97
C THR A 128 -5.19 6.78 -12.24
N ASP A 129 -6.38 7.06 -12.75
CA ASP A 129 -7.59 6.35 -12.40
C ASP A 129 -7.53 4.95 -13.05
N THR A 130 -7.15 3.96 -12.25
CA THR A 130 -7.02 2.57 -12.74
C THR A 130 -8.37 1.87 -12.82
N GLU A 131 -9.38 2.31 -12.08
CA GLU A 131 -10.74 1.78 -12.16
C GLU A 131 -11.34 2.09 -13.53
N ASP A 132 -11.36 3.36 -13.93
CA ASP A 132 -11.81 3.78 -15.26
C ASP A 132 -11.00 3.08 -16.38
N TYR A 133 -9.68 3.00 -16.20
CA TYR A 133 -8.82 2.33 -17.17
C TYR A 133 -9.17 0.85 -17.37
N LEU A 134 -9.39 0.12 -16.29
CA LEU A 134 -9.73 -1.31 -16.33
C LEU A 134 -11.15 -1.55 -16.82
N GLN A 135 -12.12 -0.69 -16.45
CA GLN A 135 -13.48 -0.76 -16.95
C GLN A 135 -13.51 -0.60 -18.48
N LYS A 136 -12.79 0.38 -19.01
CA LYS A 136 -12.65 0.58 -20.47
C LYS A 136 -11.98 -0.61 -21.16
N ALA A 137 -10.98 -1.23 -20.52
CA ALA A 137 -10.35 -2.44 -21.05
C ALA A 137 -11.32 -3.62 -21.09
N SER A 138 -12.10 -3.83 -20.03
CA SER A 138 -13.13 -4.86 -19.94
C SER A 138 -14.24 -4.67 -20.98
N GLN A 139 -14.73 -3.44 -21.17
CA GLN A 139 -15.73 -3.12 -22.20
C GLN A 139 -15.22 -3.42 -23.63
N LYS A 140 -13.92 -3.30 -23.85
CA LYS A 140 -13.26 -3.63 -25.13
C LYS A 140 -12.87 -5.12 -25.23
N ASN A 141 -13.38 -5.97 -24.35
CA ASN A 141 -13.09 -7.41 -24.29
C ASN A 141 -11.59 -7.73 -24.23
N LYS A 142 -10.80 -6.90 -23.56
CA LYS A 142 -9.38 -7.19 -23.34
C LYS A 142 -9.23 -8.27 -22.29
N SER A 143 -8.26 -9.18 -22.51
CA SER A 143 -7.88 -10.14 -21.47
C SER A 143 -7.15 -9.40 -20.34
N ILE A 144 -7.60 -9.66 -19.11
CA ILE A 144 -7.04 -9.05 -17.89
C ILE A 144 -6.62 -10.17 -16.96
N LEU A 145 -5.35 -10.18 -16.57
CA LEU A 145 -4.82 -11.05 -15.53
C LEU A 145 -4.76 -10.28 -14.21
N PHE A 146 -5.43 -10.78 -13.19
CA PHE A 146 -5.31 -10.29 -11.81
C PHE A 146 -4.29 -11.15 -11.07
N GLU A 147 -3.18 -10.56 -10.70
CA GLU A 147 -2.16 -11.23 -9.89
C GLU A 147 -2.21 -10.66 -8.47
N GLY A 148 -2.56 -11.51 -7.51
CA GLY A 148 -2.50 -11.21 -6.09
C GLY A 148 -1.11 -11.47 -5.52
N ALA A 149 -0.96 -11.17 -4.22
CA ALA A 149 0.21 -11.55 -3.44
C ALA A 149 -0.22 -12.54 -2.37
N GLN A 150 0.72 -13.34 -1.85
CA GLN A 150 0.51 -14.40 -0.88
C GLN A 150 -0.38 -15.55 -1.42
N GLY A 151 -1.14 -16.22 -0.54
CA GLY A 151 -2.04 -17.31 -0.88
C GLY A 151 -3.15 -17.44 0.16
N VAL A 152 -4.14 -18.29 -0.09
CA VAL A 152 -5.36 -18.43 0.74
C VAL A 152 -5.07 -18.74 2.21
N MET A 153 -4.00 -19.49 2.51
CA MET A 153 -3.60 -19.79 3.89
C MET A 153 -3.13 -18.56 4.67
N LEU A 154 -2.81 -17.46 3.98
CA LEU A 154 -2.43 -16.18 4.57
C LEU A 154 -3.56 -15.15 4.51
N ASP A 155 -4.75 -15.50 4.05
CA ASP A 155 -5.90 -14.61 4.01
C ASP A 155 -6.32 -14.19 5.42
N ILE A 156 -6.68 -12.91 5.58
CA ILE A 156 -7.05 -12.36 6.90
C ILE A 156 -8.27 -13.05 7.52
N ASP A 157 -9.21 -13.49 6.68
CA ASP A 157 -10.48 -14.09 7.12
C ASP A 157 -10.46 -15.62 7.04
N PHE A 158 -9.86 -16.19 6.00
CA PHE A 158 -9.92 -17.61 5.70
C PHE A 158 -8.60 -18.35 5.95
N GLY A 159 -7.54 -17.64 6.30
CA GLY A 159 -6.23 -18.23 6.55
C GLY A 159 -6.04 -18.75 7.97
N THR A 160 -4.81 -19.09 8.30
CA THR A 160 -4.38 -19.64 9.59
C THR A 160 -4.18 -18.56 10.64
N TYR A 161 -5.23 -17.83 10.96
CA TYR A 161 -5.20 -16.73 11.94
C TYR A 161 -4.60 -17.18 13.29
N PRO A 162 -3.71 -16.41 13.95
CA PRO A 162 -3.27 -15.05 13.62
C PRO A 162 -2.05 -14.97 12.68
N PHE A 163 -1.57 -16.07 12.14
CA PHE A 163 -0.37 -16.13 11.27
C PHE A 163 -0.77 -15.91 9.81
N VAL A 164 -1.33 -14.73 9.55
CA VAL A 164 -1.88 -14.28 8.27
C VAL A 164 -1.34 -12.91 7.87
N THR A 165 -1.56 -12.49 6.62
CA THR A 165 -1.38 -11.09 6.21
C THR A 165 -2.59 -10.25 6.63
N SER A 166 -2.45 -8.93 6.65
CA SER A 166 -3.56 -8.02 6.98
C SER A 166 -4.47 -7.72 5.79
N SER A 167 -4.39 -8.49 4.73
CA SER A 167 -5.18 -8.28 3.51
C SER A 167 -5.94 -9.54 3.13
N SER A 168 -7.02 -9.39 2.38
CA SER A 168 -7.66 -10.50 1.71
C SER A 168 -6.84 -10.94 0.50
N THR A 169 -6.53 -12.24 0.42
CA THR A 169 -5.70 -12.85 -0.62
C THR A 169 -6.50 -13.72 -1.58
N ILE A 170 -7.79 -13.94 -1.31
CA ILE A 170 -8.70 -14.71 -2.18
C ILE A 170 -9.04 -13.94 -3.46
N SER A 171 -9.44 -14.66 -4.51
CA SER A 171 -9.75 -14.09 -5.83
C SER A 171 -10.85 -13.02 -5.81
N ALA A 172 -11.80 -13.10 -4.88
CA ALA A 172 -12.85 -12.08 -4.71
C ALA A 172 -12.29 -10.68 -4.44
N ASN A 173 -11.11 -10.58 -3.82
CA ASN A 173 -10.45 -9.30 -3.57
C ASN A 173 -10.05 -8.55 -4.84
N ALA A 174 -9.90 -9.24 -5.97
CA ALA A 174 -9.63 -8.60 -7.25
C ALA A 174 -10.74 -7.60 -7.62
N SER A 175 -12.00 -7.96 -7.40
CA SER A 175 -13.14 -7.05 -7.63
C SER A 175 -13.10 -5.82 -6.72
N ILE A 176 -12.81 -6.01 -5.43
CA ILE A 176 -12.72 -4.92 -4.45
C ILE A 176 -11.57 -3.97 -4.80
N GLY A 177 -10.42 -4.52 -5.22
CA GLY A 177 -9.22 -3.72 -5.51
C GLY A 177 -9.25 -3.00 -6.85
N THR A 178 -10.07 -3.44 -7.81
CA THR A 178 -10.05 -2.95 -9.19
C THR A 178 -11.34 -2.33 -9.67
N GLY A 179 -12.45 -2.53 -8.95
CA GLY A 179 -13.80 -2.12 -9.39
C GLY A 179 -14.40 -2.98 -10.51
N ILE A 180 -13.70 -4.03 -10.96
CA ILE A 180 -14.27 -4.96 -11.96
C ILE A 180 -15.25 -5.91 -11.26
N PRO A 181 -16.49 -6.05 -11.74
CA PRO A 181 -17.46 -6.97 -11.15
C PRO A 181 -16.95 -8.41 -11.12
N TYR A 182 -17.16 -9.14 -10.02
CA TYR A 182 -16.73 -10.52 -9.89
C TYR A 182 -17.28 -11.43 -11.00
N SER A 183 -18.47 -11.13 -11.52
CA SER A 183 -19.07 -11.85 -12.66
C SER A 183 -18.25 -11.77 -13.96
N LYS A 184 -17.28 -10.85 -14.04
CA LYS A 184 -16.33 -10.75 -15.17
C LYS A 184 -15.06 -11.57 -14.96
N ILE A 185 -14.84 -12.14 -13.77
CA ILE A 185 -13.71 -13.01 -13.49
C ILE A 185 -14.10 -14.44 -13.92
N THR A 186 -13.58 -14.87 -15.05
CA THR A 186 -13.97 -16.13 -15.67
C THR A 186 -13.20 -17.34 -15.16
N LYS A 187 -12.01 -17.13 -14.57
CA LYS A 187 -11.16 -18.21 -14.07
C LYS A 187 -10.33 -17.72 -12.89
N SER A 188 -10.24 -18.54 -11.84
CA SER A 188 -9.31 -18.38 -10.73
C SER A 188 -8.31 -19.55 -10.75
N ILE A 189 -7.04 -19.23 -10.50
CA ILE A 189 -5.94 -20.20 -10.43
C ILE A 189 -5.27 -19.98 -9.07
N GLY A 190 -5.14 -21.04 -8.29
CA GLY A 190 -4.49 -21.05 -7.00
C GLY A 190 -3.47 -22.20 -6.90
#